data_2b510c4d6c0d35e2afaf338377749a38
#
_entry.id   2b510c4d6c0d35e2afaf338377749a38
#
_cell.length_a   1.000
_cell.length_b   1.000
_cell.length_c   1.000
_cell.angle_alpha   90.00
_cell.angle_beta   90.00
_cell.angle_gamma   90.00
#
_symmetry.space_group_name_H-M   'P 1'
#
loop_
_entity.id
_entity.type
_entity.pdbx_description
1 polymer ?
#
loop_
_entity_poly.entity_id
_entity_poly.type
_entity_poly.pdbx_seq_one_letter_code
_entity_poly.pdbx_strand_id
1 'polypeptide(L)'
;SEGSGIYDQWEPRKVFEGTFDGNGNKISGDMLVKPNSSETQYVGFIGQNIGTIKNLVIDGHIAIENGQDDCHVPFVGGIVGLNKGTIYNCTVKGTVCAPFAVYGCNTGGIAGFNMGGIIEDCYNYAAIYGTEYAKTDIPAYVGGITGGNTISGTKSGYIKGCINRGRVDGCLNPTGGTCYVGGIAGKNFSSCYIINSCVNYGSISTIGRGTNYYGGLAGYNDGNVCTCCIDQSTTKYIIGGGKAQSYITTNDCEDH
;
A
#
# COMPACT_ATOMS: atom_id res chain seq x y z
N SER A 1 -15.33 19.26 34.43
CA SER A 1 -15.77 17.89 34.09
C SER A 1 -15.12 17.51 32.80
N GLU A 2 -14.07 16.69 32.87
CA GLU A 2 -13.41 16.11 31.72
C GLU A 2 -14.38 15.12 31.08
N GLY A 3 -14.84 15.41 29.88
CA GLY A 3 -15.63 14.50 29.11
C GLY A 3 -14.73 13.34 28.70
N SER A 4 -15.02 12.13 29.18
CA SER A 4 -14.50 10.90 28.61
C SER A 4 -15.00 10.83 27.16
N GLY A 5 -14.17 11.27 26.22
CA GLY A 5 -14.46 11.11 24.81
C GLY A 5 -14.49 9.62 24.51
N ILE A 6 -15.66 9.08 24.27
CA ILE A 6 -15.82 7.81 23.58
C ILE A 6 -15.39 8.13 22.15
N TYR A 7 -14.15 7.80 21.80
CA TYR A 7 -13.73 7.82 20.41
C TYR A 7 -14.48 6.68 19.73
N ASP A 8 -15.49 7.04 18.93
CA ASP A 8 -16.15 6.09 18.07
C ASP A 8 -15.08 5.47 17.16
N GLN A 9 -14.98 4.14 17.20
CA GLN A 9 -14.04 3.41 16.34
C GLN A 9 -14.41 3.63 14.88
N TRP A 10 -13.40 3.85 14.05
CA TRP A 10 -13.62 3.88 12.62
C TRP A 10 -14.00 2.46 12.11
N GLU A 11 -15.19 2.34 11.54
CA GLU A 11 -15.64 1.12 10.86
C GLU A 11 -15.63 1.36 9.35
N PRO A 12 -14.58 0.92 8.63
CA PRO A 12 -14.54 1.10 7.19
C PRO A 12 -15.68 0.35 6.52
N ARG A 13 -16.36 1.01 5.56
CA ARG A 13 -17.40 0.35 4.76
C ARG A 13 -16.83 -0.91 4.12
N LYS A 14 -17.45 -2.08 4.35
CA LYS A 14 -16.92 -3.39 3.95
C LYS A 14 -16.66 -3.46 2.44
N VAL A 15 -17.62 -3.07 1.61
CA VAL A 15 -17.49 -3.04 0.14
C VAL A 15 -18.13 -1.77 -0.43
N PHE A 16 -17.43 -1.11 -1.34
CA PHE A 16 -17.92 0.07 -2.06
C PHE A 16 -17.98 -0.22 -3.57
N GLU A 17 -19.15 -0.02 -4.18
CA GLU A 17 -19.44 -0.35 -5.59
C GLU A 17 -19.76 0.86 -6.46
N GLY A 18 -19.97 2.04 -5.86
CA GLY A 18 -20.38 3.25 -6.58
C GLY A 18 -19.20 4.09 -7.08
N THR A 19 -19.51 5.36 -7.32
CA THR A 19 -18.51 6.41 -7.53
C THR A 19 -18.52 7.36 -6.34
N PHE A 20 -17.36 7.51 -5.70
CA PHE A 20 -17.13 8.52 -4.69
C PHE A 20 -16.21 9.59 -5.27
N ASP A 21 -16.73 10.80 -5.45
CA ASP A 21 -15.95 11.96 -5.87
C ASP A 21 -15.75 12.88 -4.67
N GLY A 22 -14.52 12.95 -4.20
CA GLY A 22 -14.15 13.84 -3.09
C GLY A 22 -14.15 15.30 -3.49
N ASN A 23 -14.23 15.63 -4.80
CA ASN A 23 -14.22 16.99 -5.33
C ASN A 23 -13.06 17.85 -4.80
N GLY A 24 -11.92 17.23 -4.55
CA GLY A 24 -10.73 17.87 -3.96
C GLY A 24 -10.83 18.15 -2.45
N ASN A 25 -11.91 17.73 -1.80
CA ASN A 25 -12.08 17.92 -0.36
C ASN A 25 -11.16 16.99 0.43
N LYS A 26 -10.84 17.45 1.64
CA LYS A 26 -10.02 16.74 2.61
C LYS A 26 -10.87 16.15 3.74
N ILE A 27 -10.63 14.88 4.04
CA ILE A 27 -11.10 14.21 5.25
C ILE A 27 -9.89 14.07 6.16
N SER A 28 -10.02 14.57 7.41
CA SER A 28 -8.95 14.52 8.40
C SER A 28 -9.40 13.80 9.65
N GLY A 29 -8.51 13.07 10.29
CA GLY A 29 -8.74 12.35 11.53
C GLY A 29 -8.14 10.97 11.54
N ASP A 30 -8.13 10.35 12.70
CA ASP A 30 -7.59 9.01 12.89
C ASP A 30 -8.62 7.95 12.48
N MET A 31 -8.18 6.97 11.72
CA MET A 31 -8.95 5.82 11.26
C MET A 31 -8.33 4.56 11.87
N LEU A 32 -8.68 4.32 13.13
CA LEU A 32 -8.13 3.23 13.92
C LEU A 32 -9.12 2.08 13.96
N VAL A 33 -8.68 0.89 13.56
CA VAL A 33 -9.52 -0.31 13.52
C VAL A 33 -8.99 -1.32 14.53
N LYS A 34 -9.88 -1.81 15.41
CA LYS A 34 -9.53 -2.91 16.31
C LYS A 34 -9.37 -4.21 15.54
N PRO A 35 -8.30 -4.97 15.81
CA PRO A 35 -8.13 -6.27 15.18
C PRO A 35 -9.26 -7.22 15.61
N ASN A 36 -9.68 -8.04 14.66
CA ASN A 36 -10.59 -9.15 14.89
C ASN A 36 -9.93 -10.41 14.34
N SER A 37 -9.59 -11.35 15.20
CA SER A 37 -8.88 -12.59 14.84
C SER A 37 -9.66 -13.52 13.92
N SER A 38 -10.98 -13.36 13.84
CA SER A 38 -11.84 -14.25 13.04
C SER A 38 -12.03 -13.81 11.59
N GLU A 39 -11.61 -12.57 11.22
CA GLU A 39 -11.86 -12.01 9.89
C GLU A 39 -10.61 -11.33 9.32
N THR A 40 -10.48 -11.35 7.99
CA THR A 40 -9.49 -10.52 7.28
C THR A 40 -9.81 -9.04 7.47
N GLN A 41 -8.84 -8.29 7.98
CA GLN A 41 -9.01 -6.87 8.24
C GLN A 41 -8.67 -6.04 6.99
N TYR A 42 -9.63 -5.24 6.54
CA TYR A 42 -9.46 -4.26 5.48
C TYR A 42 -9.58 -2.85 6.07
N VAL A 43 -8.48 -2.13 6.16
CA VAL A 43 -8.37 -0.84 6.86
C VAL A 43 -8.06 0.26 5.87
N GLY A 44 -8.80 1.36 5.96
CA GLY A 44 -8.68 2.56 5.13
C GLY A 44 -9.92 3.43 5.30
N PHE A 45 -10.03 4.49 4.52
CA PHE A 45 -11.28 5.24 4.42
C PHE A 45 -12.43 4.31 3.98
N ILE A 46 -12.15 3.37 3.10
CA ILE A 46 -13.05 2.28 2.68
C ILE A 46 -12.30 0.95 2.83
N GLY A 47 -12.98 -0.10 3.31
CA GLY A 47 -12.37 -1.42 3.46
C GLY A 47 -12.01 -2.04 2.11
N GLN A 48 -12.99 -2.22 1.23
CA GLN A 48 -12.81 -2.77 -0.12
C GLN A 48 -13.47 -1.88 -1.17
N ASN A 49 -12.78 -1.63 -2.28
CA ASN A 49 -13.30 -0.89 -3.42
C ASN A 49 -13.45 -1.79 -4.64
N ILE A 50 -14.64 -1.85 -5.23
CA ILE A 50 -14.91 -2.42 -6.56
C ILE A 50 -15.49 -1.38 -7.53
N GLY A 51 -15.72 -0.15 -7.04
CA GLY A 51 -16.20 1.01 -7.77
C GLY A 51 -15.08 1.99 -8.16
N THR A 52 -15.38 3.28 -8.09
CA THR A 52 -14.44 4.37 -8.38
C THR A 52 -14.36 5.34 -7.22
N ILE A 53 -13.15 5.62 -6.74
CA ILE A 53 -12.87 6.66 -5.75
C ILE A 53 -11.94 7.67 -6.40
N LYS A 54 -12.30 8.95 -6.36
CA LYS A 54 -11.50 9.97 -7.03
C LYS A 54 -11.51 11.31 -6.31
N ASN A 55 -10.48 12.14 -6.61
CA ASN A 55 -10.36 13.53 -6.16
C ASN A 55 -10.52 13.68 -4.64
N LEU A 56 -9.91 12.80 -3.86
CA LEU A 56 -10.03 12.75 -2.41
C LEU A 56 -8.68 12.97 -1.73
N VAL A 57 -8.66 13.77 -0.67
CA VAL A 57 -7.50 13.91 0.21
C VAL A 57 -7.81 13.27 1.56
N ILE A 58 -7.00 12.33 2.00
CA ILE A 58 -7.02 11.78 3.37
C ILE A 58 -5.80 12.30 4.12
N ASP A 59 -6.01 12.78 5.34
CA ASP A 59 -4.96 13.35 6.19
C ASP A 59 -5.16 12.92 7.64
N GLY A 60 -4.45 11.87 8.06
CA GLY A 60 -4.64 11.31 9.40
C GLY A 60 -3.73 10.12 9.70
N HIS A 61 -4.02 9.48 10.81
CA HIS A 61 -3.37 8.25 11.23
C HIS A 61 -4.29 7.06 10.94
N ILE A 62 -3.87 6.21 10.00
CA ILE A 62 -4.63 5.03 9.57
C ILE A 62 -3.88 3.79 10.05
N ALA A 63 -4.50 3.04 10.97
CA ALA A 63 -3.82 1.91 11.59
C ALA A 63 -4.77 0.82 12.08
N ILE A 64 -4.17 -0.36 12.28
CA ILE A 64 -4.73 -1.37 13.17
C ILE A 64 -4.22 -1.09 14.57
N GLU A 65 -5.14 -0.94 15.52
CA GLU A 65 -4.80 -0.78 16.94
C GLU A 65 -4.19 -2.06 17.53
N ASN A 66 -3.46 -1.88 18.65
CA ASN A 66 -2.98 -2.98 19.44
C ASN A 66 -4.17 -3.72 20.05
N GLY A 67 -4.38 -4.96 19.63
CA GLY A 67 -5.37 -5.88 20.21
C GLY A 67 -4.68 -7.06 20.88
N GLN A 68 -5.37 -7.73 21.80
CA GLN A 68 -4.88 -8.98 22.41
C GLN A 68 -4.98 -10.16 21.43
N ASP A 69 -5.71 -9.99 20.34
CA ASP A 69 -5.92 -11.02 19.32
C ASP A 69 -4.91 -10.86 18.19
N ASP A 70 -4.29 -11.96 17.80
CA ASP A 70 -3.37 -12.04 16.66
C ASP A 70 -4.13 -11.65 15.38
N CYS A 71 -3.81 -10.48 14.82
CA CYS A 71 -4.40 -10.05 13.55
C CYS A 71 -3.83 -10.89 12.40
N HIS A 72 -4.69 -11.66 11.72
CA HIS A 72 -4.32 -12.29 10.46
C HIS A 72 -4.03 -11.21 9.42
N VAL A 73 -3.03 -11.42 8.60
CA VAL A 73 -2.50 -10.56 7.53
C VAL A 73 -3.44 -9.41 7.12
N PRO A 74 -3.34 -8.22 7.74
CA PRO A 74 -4.23 -7.10 7.43
C PRO A 74 -3.86 -6.45 6.11
N PHE A 75 -4.87 -5.78 5.53
CA PHE A 75 -4.73 -4.92 4.35
C PHE A 75 -4.97 -3.48 4.80
N VAL A 76 -3.92 -2.67 4.88
CA VAL A 76 -3.97 -1.30 5.42
C VAL A 76 -3.55 -0.30 4.34
N GLY A 77 -4.47 0.59 3.96
CA GLY A 77 -4.20 1.65 2.99
C GLY A 77 -4.89 2.96 3.37
N GLY A 78 -4.35 4.08 2.96
CA GLY A 78 -4.91 5.38 3.29
C GLY A 78 -6.30 5.60 2.71
N ILE A 79 -6.53 5.14 1.49
CA ILE A 79 -7.85 5.21 0.84
C ILE A 79 -8.61 3.90 1.03
N VAL A 80 -8.00 2.75 0.71
CA VAL A 80 -8.66 1.46 0.82
C VAL A 80 -7.74 0.36 1.34
N GLY A 81 -8.30 -0.60 2.08
CA GLY A 81 -7.58 -1.83 2.41
C GLY A 81 -7.31 -2.67 1.16
N LEU A 82 -8.36 -2.97 0.38
CA LEU A 82 -8.27 -3.77 -0.85
C LEU A 82 -8.92 -3.04 -2.04
N ASN A 83 -8.16 -2.84 -3.12
CA ASN A 83 -8.66 -2.25 -4.36
C ASN A 83 -8.87 -3.31 -5.46
N LYS A 84 -10.10 -3.39 -5.99
CA LYS A 84 -10.47 -4.15 -7.19
C LYS A 84 -11.13 -3.25 -8.26
N GLY A 85 -11.32 -1.98 -7.93
CA GLY A 85 -11.90 -0.94 -8.77
C GLY A 85 -10.85 0.08 -9.21
N THR A 86 -11.25 1.33 -9.32
CA THR A 86 -10.39 2.45 -9.71
C THR A 86 -10.21 3.44 -8.57
N ILE A 87 -8.98 3.86 -8.32
CA ILE A 87 -8.63 4.99 -7.46
C ILE A 87 -7.88 5.99 -8.33
N TYR A 88 -8.40 7.20 -8.44
CA TYR A 88 -7.87 8.22 -9.35
C TYR A 88 -7.70 9.57 -8.66
N ASN A 89 -6.56 10.24 -8.89
CA ASN A 89 -6.28 11.59 -8.39
C ASN A 89 -6.57 11.75 -6.89
N CYS A 90 -6.12 10.78 -6.08
CA CYS A 90 -6.25 10.81 -4.63
C CYS A 90 -4.93 11.09 -3.95
N THR A 91 -4.98 11.76 -2.79
CA THR A 91 -3.80 12.10 -1.99
C THR A 91 -3.93 11.57 -0.57
N VAL A 92 -2.87 10.98 -0.04
CA VAL A 92 -2.78 10.54 1.35
C VAL A 92 -1.65 11.25 2.06
N LYS A 93 -1.93 11.74 3.28
CA LYS A 93 -1.00 12.41 4.19
C LYS A 93 -1.10 11.81 5.58
N GLY A 94 -0.11 12.07 6.43
CA GLY A 94 -0.09 11.55 7.81
C GLY A 94 0.66 10.23 7.92
N THR A 95 0.02 9.17 8.42
CA THR A 95 0.67 7.88 8.67
C THR A 95 -0.25 6.72 8.33
N VAL A 96 0.30 5.67 7.70
CA VAL A 96 -0.40 4.41 7.43
C VAL A 96 0.44 3.27 7.99
N CYS A 97 -0.10 2.48 8.91
CA CYS A 97 0.70 1.46 9.59
C CYS A 97 -0.08 0.21 10.01
N ALA A 98 0.65 -0.90 10.11
CA ALA A 98 0.17 -2.19 10.61
C ALA A 98 1.12 -2.76 11.68
N PRO A 99 1.42 -2.02 12.78
CA PRO A 99 2.53 -2.35 13.67
C PRO A 99 2.37 -3.71 14.37
N PHE A 100 1.16 -4.15 14.61
CA PHE A 100 0.85 -5.37 15.38
C PHE A 100 0.44 -6.57 14.52
N ALA A 101 0.69 -6.54 13.23
CA ALA A 101 0.40 -7.64 12.32
C ALA A 101 1.45 -8.76 12.47
N VAL A 102 1.17 -9.75 13.32
CA VAL A 102 2.11 -10.81 13.71
C VAL A 102 2.43 -11.77 12.57
N TYR A 103 1.51 -11.97 11.65
CA TYR A 103 1.60 -12.92 10.53
C TYR A 103 1.95 -12.27 9.18
N GLY A 104 2.49 -11.05 9.18
CA GLY A 104 2.73 -10.28 7.98
C GLY A 104 1.65 -9.23 7.74
N CYS A 105 1.85 -8.34 6.78
CA CYS A 105 0.91 -7.27 6.46
C CYS A 105 0.94 -6.93 4.98
N ASN A 106 -0.13 -6.27 4.53
CA ASN A 106 -0.20 -5.62 3.22
C ASN A 106 -0.46 -4.13 3.49
N THR A 107 0.58 -3.31 3.44
CA THR A 107 0.48 -1.90 3.81
C THR A 107 0.89 -1.02 2.64
N GLY A 108 0.04 -0.05 2.28
CA GLY A 108 0.33 0.91 1.21
C GLY A 108 -0.26 2.28 1.47
N GLY A 109 0.36 3.32 0.93
CA GLY A 109 -0.09 4.69 1.13
C GLY A 109 -1.49 4.93 0.57
N ILE A 110 -1.82 4.36 -0.57
CA ILE A 110 -3.13 4.50 -1.23
C ILE A 110 -3.99 3.26 -0.96
N ALA A 111 -3.47 2.06 -1.26
CA ALA A 111 -4.18 0.80 -1.06
C ALA A 111 -3.30 -0.20 -0.33
N GLY A 112 -3.84 -0.92 0.65
CA GLY A 112 -3.12 -2.03 1.26
C GLY A 112 -2.72 -3.06 0.21
N PHE A 113 -3.66 -3.40 -0.68
CA PHE A 113 -3.43 -4.31 -1.81
C PHE A 113 -4.24 -3.92 -3.04
N ASN A 114 -3.63 -3.93 -4.22
CA ASN A 114 -4.29 -3.72 -5.50
C ASN A 114 -4.48 -5.07 -6.22
N MET A 115 -5.71 -5.55 -6.30
CA MET A 115 -6.05 -6.85 -6.86
C MET A 115 -6.89 -6.70 -8.14
N GLY A 116 -6.24 -6.61 -9.29
CA GLY A 116 -6.89 -6.39 -10.58
C GLY A 116 -7.54 -5.01 -10.71
N GLY A 117 -7.20 -4.08 -9.82
CA GLY A 117 -7.68 -2.71 -9.83
C GLY A 117 -6.70 -1.75 -10.51
N ILE A 118 -7.12 -0.50 -10.65
CA ILE A 118 -6.33 0.60 -11.20
C ILE A 118 -6.09 1.63 -10.09
N ILE A 119 -4.84 2.02 -9.89
CA ILE A 119 -4.46 3.17 -9.07
C ILE A 119 -3.74 4.14 -10.00
N GLU A 120 -4.32 5.33 -10.22
CA GLU A 120 -3.87 6.27 -11.23
C GLU A 120 -3.76 7.69 -10.68
N ASP A 121 -2.69 8.39 -11.03
CA ASP A 121 -2.41 9.79 -10.65
C ASP A 121 -2.58 10.07 -9.15
N CYS A 122 -2.19 9.11 -8.32
CA CYS A 122 -2.32 9.22 -6.87
C CYS A 122 -0.99 9.63 -6.22
N TYR A 123 -1.10 10.38 -5.10
CA TYR A 123 0.02 10.95 -4.38
C TYR A 123 0.06 10.44 -2.94
N ASN A 124 1.18 9.86 -2.53
CA ASN A 124 1.42 9.53 -1.14
C ASN A 124 2.46 10.48 -0.53
N TYR A 125 2.08 11.16 0.55
CA TYR A 125 2.95 11.94 1.43
C TYR A 125 3.00 11.34 2.84
N ALA A 126 2.19 10.33 3.13
CA ALA A 126 2.15 9.68 4.43
C ALA A 126 3.41 8.84 4.66
N ALA A 127 3.86 8.78 5.91
CA ALA A 127 4.83 7.79 6.32
C ALA A 127 4.16 6.40 6.40
N ILE A 128 4.77 5.41 5.77
CA ILE A 128 4.26 4.05 5.70
C ILE A 128 5.11 3.14 6.58
N TYR A 129 4.46 2.41 7.47
CA TYR A 129 5.12 1.45 8.35
C TYR A 129 4.49 0.07 8.19
N GLY A 130 5.32 -0.92 7.97
CA GLY A 130 4.92 -2.33 7.98
C GLY A 130 4.69 -2.82 9.41
N THR A 131 5.01 -4.10 9.64
CA THR A 131 4.83 -4.71 10.95
C THR A 131 6.11 -4.66 11.80
N GLU A 132 5.94 -4.58 13.13
CA GLU A 132 7.04 -4.75 14.08
C GLU A 132 7.43 -6.22 14.26
N TYR A 133 6.51 -7.16 14.05
CA TYR A 133 6.66 -8.56 14.43
C TYR A 133 6.22 -9.53 13.33
N ALA A 134 7.03 -9.75 12.30
CA ALA A 134 6.75 -10.84 11.37
C ALA A 134 7.31 -12.17 11.93
N LYS A 135 6.44 -13.01 12.50
CA LYS A 135 6.82 -14.28 13.16
C LYS A 135 6.76 -15.52 12.26
N THR A 136 6.34 -15.40 11.00
CA THR A 136 5.98 -16.57 10.19
C THR A 136 6.57 -16.51 8.78
N ASP A 137 6.41 -17.61 8.03
CA ASP A 137 6.74 -17.70 6.61
C ASP A 137 5.79 -16.87 5.70
N ILE A 138 4.82 -16.17 6.28
CA ILE A 138 3.92 -15.29 5.53
C ILE A 138 4.60 -13.95 5.31
N PRO A 139 4.80 -13.53 4.07
CA PRO A 139 5.52 -12.31 3.76
C PRO A 139 4.73 -11.05 4.12
N ALA A 140 5.45 -9.99 4.45
CA ALA A 140 4.91 -8.64 4.53
C ALA A 140 5.20 -7.90 3.22
N TYR A 141 4.19 -7.20 2.70
CA TYR A 141 4.29 -6.35 1.52
C TYR A 141 4.02 -4.90 1.92
N VAL A 142 5.03 -4.04 1.76
CA VAL A 142 4.97 -2.64 2.18
C VAL A 142 5.37 -1.73 1.02
N GLY A 143 4.48 -0.83 0.62
CA GLY A 143 4.75 0.06 -0.51
C GLY A 143 4.25 1.48 -0.29
N GLY A 144 4.90 2.43 -0.93
CA GLY A 144 4.50 3.84 -0.86
C GLY A 144 3.12 4.09 -1.48
N ILE A 145 2.73 3.31 -2.48
CA ILE A 145 1.41 3.36 -3.12
C ILE A 145 0.58 2.14 -2.72
N THR A 146 1.12 0.93 -2.88
CA THR A 146 0.40 -0.30 -2.47
C THR A 146 1.37 -1.35 -1.93
N GLY A 147 0.93 -2.15 -0.94
CA GLY A 147 1.71 -3.28 -0.47
C GLY A 147 1.96 -4.29 -1.58
N GLY A 148 0.93 -4.73 -2.29
CA GLY A 148 1.05 -5.63 -3.42
C GLY A 148 0.16 -5.23 -4.59
N ASN A 149 0.64 -5.50 -5.81
CA ASN A 149 -0.09 -5.30 -7.07
C ASN A 149 -0.24 -6.65 -7.77
N THR A 150 -1.46 -7.19 -7.85
CA THR A 150 -1.74 -8.53 -8.36
C THR A 150 -2.94 -8.58 -9.30
N ILE A 151 -3.13 -9.71 -9.93
CA ILE A 151 -4.29 -9.99 -10.80
C ILE A 151 -5.53 -10.36 -9.99
N SER A 152 -6.72 -10.16 -10.59
CA SER A 152 -7.99 -10.72 -10.11
C SER A 152 -8.71 -11.42 -11.27
N GLY A 153 -8.68 -12.73 -11.28
CA GLY A 153 -9.11 -13.50 -12.45
C GLY A 153 -8.26 -13.16 -13.68
N THR A 154 -8.85 -12.59 -14.71
CA THR A 154 -8.15 -12.12 -15.93
C THR A 154 -7.73 -10.65 -15.89
N LYS A 155 -8.11 -9.90 -14.85
CA LYS A 155 -7.80 -8.47 -14.74
C LYS A 155 -6.43 -8.27 -14.12
N SER A 156 -5.56 -7.57 -14.79
CA SER A 156 -4.26 -7.12 -14.27
C SER A 156 -4.42 -5.97 -13.29
N GLY A 157 -3.54 -5.89 -12.30
CA GLY A 157 -3.39 -4.70 -11.48
C GLY A 157 -2.52 -3.66 -12.17
N TYR A 158 -2.97 -2.40 -12.19
CA TYR A 158 -2.24 -1.27 -12.76
C TYR A 158 -1.95 -0.20 -11.72
N ILE A 159 -0.73 0.31 -11.74
CA ILE A 159 -0.30 1.51 -11.02
C ILE A 159 0.26 2.47 -12.07
N LYS A 160 -0.39 3.64 -12.26
CA LYS A 160 -0.10 4.57 -13.35
C LYS A 160 0.13 5.97 -12.81
N GLY A 161 1.19 6.67 -13.23
CA GLY A 161 1.43 8.07 -12.93
C GLY A 161 1.49 8.43 -11.44
N CYS A 162 1.68 7.44 -10.55
CA CYS A 162 1.61 7.65 -9.12
C CYS A 162 2.94 8.14 -8.53
N ILE A 163 2.85 8.99 -7.51
CA ILE A 163 4.04 9.59 -6.87
C ILE A 163 4.06 9.25 -5.38
N ASN A 164 5.15 8.65 -4.92
CA ASN A 164 5.45 8.52 -3.50
C ASN A 164 6.48 9.56 -3.06
N ARG A 165 6.14 10.33 -2.03
CA ARG A 165 7.02 11.26 -1.30
C ARG A 165 7.17 10.89 0.17
N GLY A 166 6.36 9.97 0.65
CA GLY A 166 6.40 9.49 2.02
C GLY A 166 7.52 8.48 2.25
N ARG A 167 8.05 8.46 3.46
CA ARG A 167 8.98 7.42 3.91
C ARG A 167 8.27 6.07 3.93
N VAL A 168 8.97 5.00 3.54
CA VAL A 168 8.46 3.62 3.59
C VAL A 168 9.40 2.76 4.42
N ASP A 169 8.93 2.33 5.58
CA ASP A 169 9.63 1.43 6.47
C ASP A 169 8.98 0.05 6.45
N GLY A 170 9.76 -0.96 6.17
CA GLY A 170 9.32 -2.35 6.17
C GLY A 170 9.15 -2.93 7.58
N CYS A 171 9.50 -4.21 7.73
CA CYS A 171 9.41 -4.88 9.02
C CYS A 171 10.58 -4.50 9.93
N LEU A 172 10.30 -4.13 11.20
CA LEU A 172 11.32 -3.73 12.14
C LEU A 172 12.07 -4.93 12.77
N ASN A 173 11.38 -6.06 13.00
CA ASN A 173 11.96 -7.24 13.64
C ASN A 173 11.42 -8.55 13.02
N PRO A 174 11.69 -8.87 11.76
CA PRO A 174 11.29 -10.16 11.22
C PRO A 174 12.14 -11.27 11.85
N THR A 175 11.52 -12.11 12.65
CA THR A 175 12.20 -13.25 13.31
C THR A 175 12.36 -14.46 12.39
N GLY A 176 11.94 -14.35 11.11
CA GLY A 176 12.05 -15.42 10.11
C GLY A 176 11.26 -15.17 8.82
N GLY A 177 10.41 -14.15 8.77
CA GLY A 177 9.59 -13.84 7.59
C GLY A 177 10.35 -13.07 6.49
N THR A 178 9.74 -13.01 5.32
CA THR A 178 10.22 -12.20 4.19
C THR A 178 9.49 -10.86 4.15
N CYS A 179 10.22 -9.76 4.01
CA CYS A 179 9.65 -8.44 3.84
C CYS A 179 9.99 -7.89 2.46
N TYR A 180 8.96 -7.44 1.72
CA TYR A 180 9.10 -6.80 0.42
C TYR A 180 8.72 -5.33 0.57
N VAL A 181 9.68 -4.43 0.34
CA VAL A 181 9.52 -2.98 0.58
C VAL A 181 9.83 -2.21 -0.68
N GLY A 182 8.88 -1.44 -1.17
CA GLY A 182 9.05 -0.63 -2.38
C GLY A 182 8.49 0.78 -2.27
N GLY A 183 9.10 1.72 -2.96
CA GLY A 183 8.62 3.09 -2.99
C GLY A 183 7.26 3.23 -3.67
N ILE A 184 6.96 2.36 -4.62
CA ILE A 184 5.65 2.27 -5.28
C ILE A 184 4.90 1.02 -4.82
N ALA A 185 5.49 -0.17 -4.97
CA ALA A 185 4.86 -1.41 -4.56
C ALA A 185 5.83 -2.29 -3.76
N GLY A 186 5.38 -2.89 -2.65
CA GLY A 186 6.17 -3.90 -1.96
C GLY A 186 6.47 -5.08 -2.88
N LYS A 187 5.43 -5.62 -3.54
CA LYS A 187 5.58 -6.62 -4.62
C LYS A 187 4.67 -6.29 -5.81
N ASN A 188 5.26 -6.32 -7.00
CA ASN A 188 4.54 -6.32 -8.28
C ASN A 188 4.51 -7.73 -8.84
N PHE A 189 3.33 -8.37 -8.83
CA PHE A 189 3.17 -9.76 -9.24
C PHE A 189 3.14 -9.89 -10.78
N SER A 190 3.28 -11.11 -11.27
CA SER A 190 3.25 -11.40 -12.71
C SER A 190 1.98 -10.89 -13.37
N SER A 191 2.10 -10.44 -14.61
CA SER A 191 1.02 -9.84 -15.40
C SER A 191 0.41 -8.55 -14.82
N CYS A 192 1.14 -7.86 -13.93
CA CYS A 192 0.76 -6.55 -13.39
C CYS A 192 1.75 -5.48 -13.82
N TYR A 193 1.33 -4.20 -13.73
CA TYR A 193 2.03 -3.10 -14.38
C TYR A 193 2.25 -1.92 -13.44
N ILE A 194 3.47 -1.36 -13.47
CA ILE A 194 3.83 -0.05 -12.91
C ILE A 194 4.30 0.78 -14.11
N ILE A 195 3.52 1.74 -14.55
CA ILE A 195 3.68 2.45 -15.83
C ILE A 195 3.40 3.96 -15.71
N ASN A 196 3.53 4.68 -16.83
CA ASN A 196 3.19 6.11 -16.97
C ASN A 196 3.88 6.99 -15.95
N SER A 197 5.23 6.91 -15.90
CA SER A 197 6.07 7.79 -15.07
C SER A 197 5.75 7.76 -13.57
N CYS A 198 5.53 6.57 -12.99
CA CYS A 198 5.50 6.47 -11.53
C CYS A 198 6.85 6.91 -10.94
N VAL A 199 6.81 7.73 -9.87
CA VAL A 199 8.02 8.30 -9.27
C VAL A 199 8.06 8.06 -7.78
N ASN A 200 9.21 7.59 -7.28
CA ASN A 200 9.49 7.53 -5.86
C ASN A 200 10.53 8.57 -5.45
N TYR A 201 10.18 9.44 -4.53
CA TYR A 201 11.07 10.38 -3.83
C TYR A 201 11.27 9.98 -2.36
N GLY A 202 10.43 9.08 -1.85
CA GLY A 202 10.45 8.69 -0.44
C GLY A 202 11.63 7.79 -0.10
N SER A 203 12.19 7.95 1.09
CA SER A 203 13.21 7.03 1.59
C SER A 203 12.62 5.66 1.89
N ILE A 204 13.41 4.62 1.60
CA ILE A 204 13.05 3.23 1.86
C ILE A 204 13.96 2.68 2.95
N SER A 205 13.40 2.08 3.98
CA SER A 205 14.19 1.39 4.98
C SER A 205 13.56 0.06 5.39
N THR A 206 14.42 -0.85 5.82
CA THR A 206 14.03 -2.11 6.43
C THR A 206 15.08 -2.46 7.48
N ILE A 207 14.63 -2.75 8.68
CA ILE A 207 15.51 -3.09 9.81
C ILE A 207 15.08 -4.47 10.29
N GLY A 208 15.90 -5.50 10.06
CA GLY A 208 15.54 -6.82 10.55
C GLY A 208 16.50 -7.92 10.12
N ARG A 209 16.40 -9.08 10.78
CA ARG A 209 17.28 -10.25 10.54
C ARG A 209 16.74 -11.23 9.51
N GLY A 210 15.53 -11.02 8.96
CA GLY A 210 14.91 -11.86 7.94
C GLY A 210 15.41 -11.58 6.53
N THR A 211 14.82 -12.27 5.55
CA THR A 211 15.06 -12.00 4.14
C THR A 211 14.30 -10.73 3.72
N ASN A 212 15.03 -9.69 3.38
CA ASN A 212 14.45 -8.42 2.99
C ASN A 212 14.77 -8.10 1.53
N TYR A 213 13.72 -7.80 0.76
CA TYR A 213 13.83 -7.26 -0.59
C TYR A 213 13.34 -5.81 -0.56
N TYR A 214 14.20 -4.87 -0.90
CA TYR A 214 13.84 -3.44 -0.91
C TYR A 214 14.32 -2.77 -2.19
N GLY A 215 13.47 -1.96 -2.78
CA GLY A 215 13.77 -1.24 -4.01
C GLY A 215 13.01 0.07 -4.12
N GLY A 216 13.59 1.03 -4.81
CA GLY A 216 13.03 2.36 -4.99
C GLY A 216 11.65 2.36 -5.64
N LEU A 217 11.39 1.47 -6.59
CA LEU A 217 10.09 1.29 -7.19
C LEU A 217 9.37 0.05 -6.61
N ALA A 218 10.00 -1.12 -6.67
CA ALA A 218 9.41 -2.33 -6.14
C ALA A 218 10.40 -3.12 -5.29
N GLY A 219 9.95 -3.62 -4.14
CA GLY A 219 10.74 -4.54 -3.32
C GLY A 219 11.02 -5.84 -4.07
N TYR A 220 10.02 -6.37 -4.73
CA TYR A 220 10.15 -7.53 -5.61
C TYR A 220 9.27 -7.39 -6.85
N ASN A 221 9.81 -7.66 -8.03
CA ASN A 221 9.09 -7.53 -9.29
C ASN A 221 9.07 -8.84 -10.07
N ASP A 222 7.87 -9.41 -10.28
CA ASP A 222 7.58 -10.49 -11.23
C ASP A 222 6.77 -9.99 -12.44
N GLY A 223 6.25 -8.77 -12.35
CA GLY A 223 5.44 -8.10 -13.35
C GLY A 223 6.25 -7.23 -14.31
N ASN A 224 5.62 -6.17 -14.78
CA ASN A 224 6.20 -5.22 -15.71
C ASN A 224 6.40 -3.86 -15.02
N VAL A 225 7.55 -3.25 -15.21
CA VAL A 225 7.87 -1.88 -14.77
C VAL A 225 8.36 -1.11 -15.98
N CYS A 226 7.68 0.00 -16.30
CA CYS A 226 8.04 0.85 -17.43
C CYS A 226 9.36 1.60 -17.17
N THR A 227 10.16 1.76 -18.20
CA THR A 227 11.43 2.53 -18.14
C THR A 227 11.23 4.01 -17.83
N CYS A 228 10.03 4.56 -18.02
CA CYS A 228 9.68 5.91 -17.63
C CYS A 228 9.40 6.08 -16.12
N CYS A 229 9.35 4.98 -15.36
CA CYS A 229 9.23 5.04 -13.91
C CYS A 229 10.59 5.32 -13.28
N ILE A 230 10.63 6.26 -12.32
CA ILE A 230 11.87 6.83 -11.79
C ILE A 230 11.96 6.63 -10.29
N ASP A 231 13.11 6.18 -9.80
CA ASP A 231 13.47 6.26 -8.39
C ASP A 231 14.40 7.44 -8.16
N GLN A 232 13.94 8.40 -7.39
CA GLN A 232 14.69 9.58 -6.96
C GLN A 232 15.09 9.48 -5.47
N SER A 233 14.83 8.32 -4.84
CA SER A 233 15.25 8.05 -3.47
C SER A 233 16.76 7.79 -3.40
N THR A 234 17.28 7.70 -2.18
CA THR A 234 18.67 7.29 -1.95
C THR A 234 18.85 5.77 -1.90
N THR A 235 17.85 5.02 -2.32
CA THR A 235 17.84 3.56 -2.27
C THR A 235 18.82 2.99 -3.30
N LYS A 236 19.62 2.01 -2.86
CA LYS A 236 20.66 1.39 -3.69
C LYS A 236 20.10 0.65 -4.91
N TYR A 237 18.88 0.11 -4.81
CA TYR A 237 18.28 -0.74 -5.82
C TYR A 237 16.95 -0.12 -6.28
N ILE A 238 16.75 -0.03 -7.60
CA ILE A 238 15.45 0.36 -8.17
C ILE A 238 14.43 -0.76 -7.94
N ILE A 239 14.86 -2.01 -8.12
CA ILE A 239 14.10 -3.23 -7.84
C ILE A 239 14.94 -4.07 -6.88
N GLY A 240 14.36 -4.50 -5.77
CA GLY A 240 15.07 -5.25 -4.72
C GLY A 240 15.30 -6.73 -5.09
N GLY A 241 14.39 -7.34 -5.86
CA GLY A 241 14.50 -8.73 -6.28
C GLY A 241 13.52 -9.09 -7.38
N GLY A 242 13.56 -10.35 -7.86
CA GLY A 242 12.71 -10.86 -8.93
C GLY A 242 13.28 -10.57 -10.32
N LYS A 243 12.39 -10.40 -11.29
CA LYS A 243 12.76 -10.03 -12.67
C LYS A 243 13.21 -8.57 -12.71
N ALA A 244 14.47 -8.33 -12.51
CA ALA A 244 15.05 -6.97 -12.49
C ALA A 244 14.92 -6.22 -13.84
N GLN A 245 14.45 -6.85 -14.91
CA GLN A 245 14.62 -6.35 -16.29
C GLN A 245 13.44 -6.62 -17.23
N SER A 246 12.23 -6.79 -16.79
CA SER A 246 11.13 -6.62 -17.73
C SER A 246 10.78 -5.14 -17.85
N TYR A 247 11.74 -4.33 -18.30
CA TYR A 247 11.47 -2.96 -18.72
C TYR A 247 10.63 -3.02 -19.99
N ILE A 248 9.42 -2.49 -19.92
CA ILE A 248 8.65 -2.16 -21.09
C ILE A 248 9.36 -0.97 -21.75
N THR A 249 9.64 -1.04 -23.04
CA THR A 249 10.25 0.06 -23.78
C THR A 249 9.35 1.30 -23.76
N THR A 250 9.91 2.48 -23.94
CA THR A 250 9.21 3.77 -23.85
C THR A 250 7.95 3.88 -24.70
N ASN A 251 7.82 3.07 -25.76
CA ASN A 251 6.63 3.04 -26.63
C ASN A 251 5.41 2.39 -25.98
N ASP A 252 5.60 1.58 -24.95
CA ASP A 252 4.52 0.87 -24.25
C ASP A 252 3.99 1.67 -23.04
N CYS A 253 4.55 2.85 -22.75
CA CYS A 253 4.14 3.69 -21.64
C CYS A 253 2.91 4.55 -21.94
N GLU A 254 2.53 4.71 -23.21
CA GLU A 254 1.46 5.63 -23.65
C GLU A 254 0.11 4.95 -23.92
N ASP A 255 0.05 3.62 -24.08
CA ASP A 255 -1.13 2.94 -24.66
C ASP A 255 -1.81 1.90 -23.74
N HIS A 256 -1.67 2.00 -22.39
CA HIS A 256 -2.35 1.04 -21.50
C HIS A 256 -3.15 1.71 -20.38
#